data_75e59957105ed49d1714fd04bb977acc
#
_entry.id   75e59957105ed49d1714fd04bb977acc
#
_cell.length_a   1.000
_cell.length_b   1.000
_cell.length_c   1.000
_cell.angle_alpha   90.00
_cell.angle_beta   90.00
_cell.angle_gamma   90.00
#
_symmetry.space_group_name_H-M   'P 1'
#
loop_
_entity.id
_entity.type
_entity.pdbx_description
1 polymer ?
#
loop_
_entity_poly.entity_id
_entity_poly.type
_entity_poly.pdbx_seq_one_letter_code
_entity_poly.pdbx_strand_id
1 'polypeptide(L)'
;MITQDKDFLKNTAYPLLKSNAEFLLDYMVIDPRNNYLVTGPSISPENSFRHQGQEFCASMMPTCDRVLAYEIFSACLQSTEILNVDASFADSLRTAISKLPPFRISTNGGVQEWFEDYEEAHPNHRHTTHLLSLYPYSQITLNKTPELAKAARKTIERRLAAKDWEDTEWSRANMICFYARLKDSENAYNSVKQLLGKLSRENMFTVSPAGIAGAGEDIFAFDGNTAGAAGIAEMLLQSHDNCIELLPCLPKEWKNGNFKGLCARGGIEIDASWKNSQIVNAVLKATAPIEFTLRLSNAKLYCWKLNKKTFIPKIKDDGLIYISMNKGDNLTIIIP
;
A
#
# COMPACT_ATOMS: atom_id res chain seq x y z
N MET A 1 9.32 -8.24 4.85
CA MET A 1 10.33 -7.38 5.52
C MET A 1 11.31 -6.83 4.48
N ILE A 2 11.76 -5.58 4.60
CA ILE A 2 12.71 -4.97 3.65
C ILE A 2 14.14 -5.40 3.95
N THR A 3 14.58 -5.35 5.21
CA THR A 3 15.98 -5.60 5.60
C THR A 3 16.34 -7.05 5.83
N GLN A 4 15.38 -7.93 6.09
CA GLN A 4 15.58 -9.34 6.51
C GLN A 4 16.34 -9.48 7.84
N ASP A 5 16.37 -8.43 8.68
CA ASP A 5 17.04 -8.42 9.98
C ASP A 5 16.26 -9.27 11.00
N LYS A 6 16.76 -10.48 11.29
CA LYS A 6 16.13 -11.41 12.23
C LYS A 6 16.33 -11.00 13.69
N ASP A 7 17.41 -10.30 14.01
CA ASP A 7 17.67 -9.85 15.38
C ASP A 7 16.73 -8.70 15.75
N PHE A 8 16.54 -7.74 14.85
CA PHE A 8 15.50 -6.73 15.00
C PHE A 8 14.09 -7.34 15.08
N LEU A 9 13.80 -8.33 14.21
CA LEU A 9 12.51 -9.01 14.25
C LEU A 9 12.28 -9.66 15.62
N LYS A 10 13.26 -10.42 16.12
CA LYS A 10 13.16 -11.17 17.38
C LYS A 10 13.06 -10.25 18.60
N ASN A 11 13.93 -9.25 18.67
CA ASN A 11 14.14 -8.48 19.89
C ASN A 11 13.28 -7.22 19.97
N THR A 12 12.73 -6.74 18.86
CA THR A 12 11.97 -5.49 18.80
C THR A 12 10.60 -5.67 18.14
N ALA A 13 10.56 -6.11 16.88
CA ALA A 13 9.31 -6.10 16.13
C ALA A 13 8.31 -7.16 16.61
N TYR A 14 8.75 -8.40 16.82
CA TYR A 14 7.86 -9.49 17.22
C TYR A 14 7.20 -9.28 18.59
N PRO A 15 7.89 -8.84 19.65
CA PRO A 15 7.23 -8.53 20.92
C PRO A 15 6.12 -7.48 20.78
N LEU A 16 6.34 -6.42 19.98
CA LEU A 16 5.32 -5.39 19.73
C LEU A 16 4.14 -5.93 18.91
N LEU A 17 4.42 -6.69 17.85
CA LEU A 17 3.37 -7.31 17.03
C LEU A 17 2.54 -8.30 17.83
N LYS A 18 3.19 -9.12 18.68
CA LYS A 18 2.52 -10.11 19.53
C LYS A 18 1.61 -9.45 20.54
N SER A 19 2.09 -8.44 21.28
CA SER A 19 1.27 -7.70 22.23
C SER A 19 0.04 -7.05 21.58
N ASN A 20 0.21 -6.48 20.38
CA ASN A 20 -0.89 -5.90 19.62
C ASN A 20 -1.89 -6.96 19.14
N ALA A 21 -1.39 -8.12 18.66
CA ALA A 21 -2.26 -9.22 18.24
C ALA A 21 -3.03 -9.83 19.43
N GLU A 22 -2.39 -9.98 20.60
CA GLU A 22 -3.03 -10.43 21.84
C GLU A 22 -4.15 -9.46 22.26
N PHE A 23 -3.88 -8.14 22.24
CA PHE A 23 -4.90 -7.13 22.50
C PHE A 23 -6.11 -7.27 21.55
N LEU A 24 -5.87 -7.42 20.25
CA LEU A 24 -6.96 -7.57 19.28
C LEU A 24 -7.76 -8.87 19.51
N LEU A 25 -7.09 -9.98 19.83
CA LEU A 25 -7.77 -11.24 20.13
C LEU A 25 -8.66 -11.15 21.38
N ASP A 26 -8.25 -10.40 22.40
CA ASP A 26 -9.04 -10.16 23.59
C ASP A 26 -10.18 -9.16 23.37
N TYR A 27 -9.96 -8.13 22.54
CA TYR A 27 -10.93 -7.09 22.27
C TYR A 27 -12.04 -7.52 21.30
N MET A 28 -11.70 -8.32 20.28
CA MET A 28 -12.63 -8.74 19.24
C MET A 28 -13.62 -9.79 19.75
N VAL A 29 -14.85 -9.73 19.25
CA VAL A 29 -15.92 -10.64 19.60
C VAL A 29 -16.49 -11.32 18.36
N ILE A 30 -17.14 -12.48 18.55
CA ILE A 30 -17.86 -13.16 17.47
C ILE A 30 -19.22 -12.50 17.29
N ASP A 31 -19.50 -12.00 16.09
CA ASP A 31 -20.84 -11.52 15.72
C ASP A 31 -21.79 -12.74 15.58
N PRO A 32 -22.84 -12.83 16.42
CA PRO A 32 -23.75 -13.98 16.42
C PRO A 32 -24.57 -14.13 15.13
N ARG A 33 -24.65 -13.08 14.31
CA ARG A 33 -25.45 -13.07 13.07
C ARG A 33 -24.77 -13.82 11.93
N ASN A 34 -23.41 -13.81 11.89
CA ASN A 34 -22.65 -14.30 10.75
C ASN A 34 -21.38 -15.07 11.11
N ASN A 35 -21.08 -15.19 12.41
CA ASN A 35 -19.91 -15.88 12.96
C ASN A 35 -18.54 -15.23 12.57
N TYR A 36 -18.54 -13.96 12.17
CA TYR A 36 -17.29 -13.23 11.97
C TYR A 36 -16.71 -12.73 13.28
N LEU A 37 -15.39 -12.66 13.33
CA LEU A 37 -14.64 -12.00 14.40
C LEU A 37 -14.59 -10.49 14.09
N VAL A 38 -15.14 -9.66 14.96
CA VAL A 38 -15.35 -8.23 14.73
C VAL A 38 -14.89 -7.38 15.92
N THR A 39 -14.47 -6.14 15.64
CA THR A 39 -14.29 -5.09 16.66
C THR A 39 -15.62 -4.40 16.93
N GLY A 40 -15.77 -3.78 18.11
CA GLY A 40 -16.92 -2.92 18.38
C GLY A 40 -17.14 -2.57 19.84
N PRO A 41 -17.58 -1.33 20.10
CA PRO A 41 -17.77 -0.25 19.12
C PRO A 41 -16.44 0.32 18.62
N SER A 42 -16.42 0.77 17.35
CA SER A 42 -15.26 1.43 16.73
C SER A 42 -15.72 2.48 15.71
N ILE A 43 -14.79 3.26 15.17
CA ILE A 43 -15.07 4.31 14.19
C ILE A 43 -14.22 4.09 12.93
N SER A 44 -14.70 4.58 11.76
CA SER A 44 -13.85 4.81 10.60
C SER A 44 -13.33 6.24 10.68
N PRO A 45 -12.09 6.47 11.12
CA PRO A 45 -11.59 7.83 11.33
C PRO A 45 -11.49 8.60 10.00
N GLU A 46 -11.98 9.81 9.93
CA GLU A 46 -12.84 10.53 10.91
C GLU A 46 -14.24 10.72 10.34
N ASN A 47 -14.70 9.84 9.44
CA ASN A 47 -15.97 9.97 8.74
C ASN A 47 -17.14 9.45 9.57
N SER A 48 -18.34 9.86 9.21
CA SER A 48 -19.61 9.44 9.78
C SER A 48 -20.58 8.95 8.71
N PHE A 49 -21.64 8.29 9.14
CA PHE A 49 -22.66 7.74 8.26
C PHE A 49 -24.08 8.10 8.75
N ARG A 50 -25.05 7.99 7.85
CA ARG A 50 -26.47 8.22 8.14
C ARG A 50 -27.19 6.90 8.30
N HIS A 51 -27.99 6.80 9.36
CA HIS A 51 -28.87 5.68 9.60
C HIS A 51 -30.18 6.19 10.22
N GLN A 52 -31.34 5.81 9.65
CA GLN A 52 -32.66 6.25 10.10
C GLN A 52 -32.80 7.75 10.30
N GLY A 53 -32.19 8.54 9.39
CA GLY A 53 -32.25 10.01 9.41
C GLY A 53 -31.35 10.70 10.44
N GLN A 54 -30.55 9.94 11.18
CA GLN A 54 -29.56 10.46 12.13
C GLN A 54 -28.13 10.16 11.67
N GLU A 55 -27.19 10.95 12.17
CA GLU A 55 -25.76 10.79 11.88
C GLU A 55 -25.06 10.07 13.04
N PHE A 56 -24.22 9.10 12.67
CA PHE A 56 -23.44 8.29 13.60
C PHE A 56 -22.01 8.16 13.13
N CYS A 57 -21.03 8.01 14.04
CA CYS A 57 -19.66 7.70 13.74
C CYS A 57 -19.23 6.29 14.21
N ALA A 58 -19.85 5.78 15.28
CA ALA A 58 -19.49 4.50 15.86
C ALA A 58 -20.30 3.34 15.24
N SER A 59 -19.61 2.27 14.88
CA SER A 59 -20.18 1.04 14.34
C SER A 59 -19.42 -0.19 14.81
N MET A 60 -19.89 -1.36 14.40
CA MET A 60 -19.09 -2.58 14.47
C MET A 60 -18.14 -2.61 13.26
N MET A 61 -16.95 -3.14 13.44
CA MET A 61 -15.97 -3.54 12.41
C MET A 61 -15.94 -2.63 11.17
N PRO A 62 -15.58 -1.34 11.27
CA PRO A 62 -15.31 -0.55 10.09
C PRO A 62 -14.18 -1.21 9.28
N THR A 63 -14.17 -1.01 7.97
CA THR A 63 -13.22 -1.69 7.07
C THR A 63 -11.76 -1.40 7.42
N CYS A 64 -11.45 -0.21 7.98
CA CYS A 64 -10.10 0.07 8.47
C CYS A 64 -9.67 -0.89 9.59
N ASP A 65 -10.54 -1.21 10.55
CA ASP A 65 -10.23 -2.17 11.61
C ASP A 65 -9.97 -3.56 11.05
N ARG A 66 -10.81 -3.99 10.12
CA ARG A 66 -10.62 -5.27 9.39
C ARG A 66 -9.25 -5.33 8.72
N VAL A 67 -8.85 -4.23 8.07
CA VAL A 67 -7.54 -4.12 7.40
C VAL A 67 -6.42 -4.23 8.42
N LEU A 68 -6.47 -3.46 9.49
CA LEU A 68 -5.43 -3.41 10.52
C LEU A 68 -5.32 -4.75 11.27
N ALA A 69 -6.44 -5.36 11.65
CA ALA A 69 -6.44 -6.67 12.30
C ALA A 69 -5.80 -7.74 11.41
N TYR A 70 -6.14 -7.78 10.12
CA TYR A 70 -5.51 -8.70 9.18
C TYR A 70 -3.99 -8.49 9.06
N GLU A 71 -3.53 -7.24 8.96
CA GLU A 71 -2.11 -6.94 8.84
C GLU A 71 -1.33 -7.33 10.10
N ILE A 72 -1.84 -7.00 11.29
CA ILE A 72 -1.20 -7.36 12.56
C ILE A 72 -1.14 -8.88 12.72
N PHE A 73 -2.26 -9.58 12.52
CA PHE A 73 -2.29 -11.03 12.63
C PHE A 73 -1.36 -11.71 11.61
N SER A 74 -1.38 -11.24 10.36
CA SER A 74 -0.54 -11.80 9.29
C SER A 74 0.94 -11.52 9.52
N ALA A 75 1.32 -10.32 9.94
CA ALA A 75 2.70 -9.97 10.25
C ALA A 75 3.21 -10.75 11.47
N CYS A 76 2.38 -10.90 12.49
CA CYS A 76 2.70 -11.69 13.68
C CYS A 76 2.87 -13.19 13.32
N LEU A 77 1.94 -13.74 12.53
CA LEU A 77 2.01 -15.12 12.04
C LEU A 77 3.28 -15.39 11.23
N GLN A 78 3.62 -14.51 10.26
CA GLN A 78 4.88 -14.62 9.52
C GLN A 78 6.09 -14.55 10.44
N SER A 79 6.04 -13.74 11.49
CA SER A 79 7.13 -13.62 12.47
C SER A 79 7.32 -14.90 13.26
N THR A 80 6.24 -15.58 13.70
CA THR A 80 6.32 -16.88 14.38
C THR A 80 6.97 -17.94 13.49
N GLU A 81 6.65 -17.96 12.21
CA GLU A 81 7.22 -18.89 11.22
C GLU A 81 8.72 -18.62 10.97
N ILE A 82 9.12 -17.35 10.78
CA ILE A 82 10.52 -16.95 10.55
C ILE A 82 11.40 -17.25 11.77
N LEU A 83 10.87 -17.01 12.96
CA LEU A 83 11.59 -17.20 14.24
C LEU A 83 11.47 -18.64 14.77
N ASN A 84 10.54 -19.42 14.25
CA ASN A 84 10.19 -20.78 14.72
C ASN A 84 9.81 -20.79 16.21
N VAL A 85 8.86 -19.92 16.59
CA VAL A 85 8.37 -19.76 17.98
C VAL A 85 6.86 -19.77 18.06
N ASP A 86 6.30 -19.98 19.25
CA ASP A 86 4.87 -19.76 19.59
C ASP A 86 3.86 -20.45 18.65
N ALA A 87 4.06 -21.75 18.35
CA ALA A 87 3.22 -22.49 17.40
C ALA A 87 1.72 -22.47 17.74
N SER A 88 1.35 -22.61 19.02
CA SER A 88 -0.06 -22.55 19.45
C SER A 88 -0.69 -21.16 19.22
N PHE A 89 0.10 -20.11 19.41
CA PHE A 89 -0.33 -18.74 19.11
C PHE A 89 -0.49 -18.53 17.62
N ALA A 90 0.39 -19.09 16.79
CA ALA A 90 0.26 -19.08 15.33
C ALA A 90 -1.06 -19.73 14.86
N ASP A 91 -1.51 -20.82 15.50
CA ASP A 91 -2.80 -21.45 15.19
C ASP A 91 -4.00 -20.56 15.58
N SER A 92 -3.89 -19.85 16.71
CA SER A 92 -4.91 -18.87 17.12
C SER A 92 -5.00 -17.73 16.09
N LEU A 93 -3.87 -17.24 15.58
CA LEU A 93 -3.85 -16.19 14.55
C LEU A 93 -4.45 -16.67 13.22
N ARG A 94 -4.15 -17.89 12.78
CA ARG A 94 -4.76 -18.49 11.58
C ARG A 94 -6.27 -18.58 11.72
N THR A 95 -6.75 -19.00 12.89
CA THR A 95 -8.18 -19.08 13.20
C THR A 95 -8.83 -17.70 13.16
N ALA A 96 -8.20 -16.70 13.78
CA ALA A 96 -8.71 -15.32 13.78
C ALA A 96 -8.78 -14.75 12.36
N ILE A 97 -7.71 -14.89 11.55
CA ILE A 97 -7.69 -14.44 10.16
C ILE A 97 -8.82 -15.07 9.35
N SER A 98 -9.08 -16.37 9.54
CA SER A 98 -10.14 -17.08 8.79
C SER A 98 -11.56 -16.60 9.15
N LYS A 99 -11.73 -15.95 10.30
CA LYS A 99 -13.00 -15.42 10.77
C LYS A 99 -13.18 -13.92 10.51
N LEU A 100 -12.19 -13.23 9.95
CA LEU A 100 -12.37 -11.82 9.57
C LEU A 100 -13.42 -11.69 8.45
N PRO A 101 -14.29 -10.66 8.48
CA PRO A 101 -15.27 -10.46 7.42
C PRO A 101 -14.58 -10.19 6.07
N PRO A 102 -15.19 -10.62 4.95
CA PRO A 102 -14.67 -10.29 3.63
C PRO A 102 -14.82 -8.79 3.31
N PHE A 103 -14.01 -8.28 2.40
CA PHE A 103 -14.30 -6.98 1.79
C PHE A 103 -15.60 -7.02 1.02
N ARG A 104 -16.33 -5.92 1.02
CA ARG A 104 -17.58 -5.75 0.28
C ARG A 104 -17.50 -4.52 -0.61
N ILE A 105 -18.27 -4.56 -1.68
CA ILE A 105 -18.50 -3.41 -2.56
C ILE A 105 -19.85 -2.82 -2.15
N SER A 106 -19.84 -1.53 -1.82
CA SER A 106 -21.04 -0.77 -1.47
C SER A 106 -21.98 -0.66 -2.67
N THR A 107 -23.27 -0.43 -2.41
CA THR A 107 -24.28 -0.10 -3.44
C THR A 107 -23.90 1.11 -4.29
N ASN A 108 -23.05 2.00 -3.75
CA ASN A 108 -22.48 3.14 -4.48
C ASN A 108 -21.32 2.76 -5.44
N GLY A 109 -20.91 1.48 -5.46
CA GLY A 109 -19.85 0.94 -6.30
C GLY A 109 -18.43 1.08 -5.74
N GLY A 110 -18.25 1.77 -4.60
CA GLY A 110 -16.96 1.90 -3.91
C GLY A 110 -16.67 0.73 -2.98
N VAL A 111 -15.47 0.71 -2.38
CA VAL A 111 -15.17 -0.19 -1.25
C VAL A 111 -16.05 0.22 -0.08
N GLN A 112 -16.76 -0.73 0.52
CA GLN A 112 -17.63 -0.46 1.66
C GLN A 112 -16.81 -0.03 2.88
N GLU A 113 -17.15 1.10 3.49
CA GLU A 113 -16.38 1.71 4.58
C GLU A 113 -16.75 1.15 5.95
N TRP A 114 -18.03 0.86 6.19
CA TRP A 114 -18.54 0.28 7.44
C TRP A 114 -18.99 -1.16 7.26
N PHE A 115 -19.24 -1.86 8.35
CA PHE A 115 -19.67 -3.25 8.32
C PHE A 115 -21.01 -3.45 7.60
N GLU A 116 -21.95 -2.55 7.83
CA GLU A 116 -23.18 -2.46 7.04
C GLU A 116 -23.01 -1.38 5.94
N ASP A 117 -23.78 -1.47 4.88
CA ASP A 117 -23.72 -0.53 3.73
C ASP A 117 -24.49 0.75 4.04
N TYR A 118 -23.93 1.58 4.92
CA TYR A 118 -24.51 2.87 5.30
C TYR A 118 -24.21 3.95 4.25
N GLU A 119 -25.08 4.98 4.21
CA GLU A 119 -24.83 6.19 3.45
C GLU A 119 -23.79 7.06 4.14
N GLU A 120 -22.76 7.48 3.43
CA GLU A 120 -21.75 8.44 3.94
C GLU A 120 -22.43 9.77 4.31
N ALA A 121 -22.17 10.30 5.51
CA ALA A 121 -22.65 11.62 5.90
C ALA A 121 -21.83 12.73 5.20
N HIS A 122 -20.54 12.51 5.01
CA HIS A 122 -19.60 13.47 4.42
C HIS A 122 -18.83 12.87 3.24
N PRO A 123 -19.44 12.78 2.05
CA PRO A 123 -18.78 12.20 0.87
C PRO A 123 -17.58 13.02 0.37
N ASN A 124 -17.42 14.26 0.86
CA ASN A 124 -16.30 15.16 0.58
C ASN A 124 -15.13 15.04 1.60
N HIS A 125 -15.24 14.16 2.59
CA HIS A 125 -14.26 14.04 3.66
C HIS A 125 -12.86 13.68 3.15
N ARG A 126 -11.81 14.27 3.74
CA ARG A 126 -10.40 14.05 3.38
C ARG A 126 -9.89 12.63 3.66
N HIS A 127 -10.46 11.92 4.64
CA HIS A 127 -10.04 10.57 5.00
C HIS A 127 -10.70 9.51 4.13
N THR A 128 -9.93 8.46 3.83
CA THR A 128 -10.32 7.28 3.06
C THR A 128 -9.74 6.03 3.70
N THR A 129 -9.96 5.85 5.01
CA THR A 129 -9.33 4.82 5.84
C THR A 129 -9.59 3.39 5.37
N HIS A 130 -10.73 3.13 4.71
CA HIS A 130 -11.03 1.85 4.08
C HIS A 130 -10.10 1.53 2.89
N LEU A 131 -9.44 2.54 2.28
CA LEU A 131 -8.41 2.36 1.24
C LEU A 131 -7.01 2.06 1.78
N LEU A 132 -6.81 1.97 3.11
CA LEU A 132 -5.61 1.35 3.68
C LEU A 132 -5.40 -0.06 3.12
N SER A 133 -6.47 -0.74 2.72
CA SER A 133 -6.45 -2.01 2.02
C SER A 133 -5.70 -1.99 0.68
N LEU A 134 -5.69 -0.85 -0.03
CA LEU A 134 -4.97 -0.62 -1.28
C LEU A 134 -3.54 -0.12 -1.05
N TYR A 135 -3.37 0.87 -0.17
CA TYR A 135 -2.10 1.45 0.25
C TYR A 135 -2.21 2.01 1.69
N PRO A 136 -1.23 1.78 2.56
CA PRO A 136 0.11 1.18 2.34
C PRO A 136 0.10 -0.35 2.24
N TYR A 137 -1.01 -0.99 2.63
CA TYR A 137 -1.13 -2.43 2.56
C TYR A 137 -1.38 -2.93 1.13
N SER A 138 -1.62 -4.21 0.95
CA SER A 138 -1.82 -4.82 -0.36
C SER A 138 -2.87 -5.95 -0.31
N GLN A 139 -3.92 -5.73 0.47
CA GLN A 139 -5.08 -6.64 0.53
C GLN A 139 -5.98 -6.45 -0.69
N ILE A 140 -5.97 -5.24 -1.28
CA ILE A 140 -6.57 -4.96 -2.58
C ILE A 140 -5.45 -4.74 -3.60
N THR A 141 -5.44 -5.53 -4.67
CA THR A 141 -4.46 -5.42 -5.76
C THR A 141 -5.12 -5.63 -7.12
N LEU A 142 -4.50 -5.10 -8.18
CA LEU A 142 -4.99 -5.29 -9.55
C LEU A 142 -4.97 -6.76 -9.98
N ASN A 143 -4.03 -7.55 -9.45
CA ASN A 143 -3.84 -8.93 -9.88
C ASN A 143 -4.73 -9.92 -9.11
N LYS A 144 -4.80 -9.80 -7.78
CA LYS A 144 -5.49 -10.77 -6.91
C LYS A 144 -6.96 -10.45 -6.65
N THR A 145 -7.30 -9.16 -6.65
CA THR A 145 -8.64 -8.67 -6.30
C THR A 145 -9.10 -7.58 -7.28
N PRO A 146 -9.17 -7.87 -8.61
CA PRO A 146 -9.43 -6.85 -9.63
C PRO A 146 -10.76 -6.11 -9.44
N GLU A 147 -11.81 -6.77 -8.96
CA GLU A 147 -13.10 -6.13 -8.73
C GLU A 147 -13.05 -5.15 -7.53
N LEU A 148 -12.34 -5.51 -6.47
CA LEU A 148 -12.11 -4.59 -5.36
C LEU A 148 -11.18 -3.43 -5.76
N ALA A 149 -10.23 -3.66 -6.66
CA ALA A 149 -9.41 -2.58 -7.21
C ALA A 149 -10.23 -1.59 -8.06
N LYS A 150 -11.22 -2.07 -8.81
CA LYS A 150 -12.21 -1.22 -9.49
C LYS A 150 -13.06 -0.44 -8.48
N ALA A 151 -13.51 -1.10 -7.42
CA ALA A 151 -14.27 -0.44 -6.34
C ALA A 151 -13.42 0.62 -5.62
N ALA A 152 -12.14 0.35 -5.36
CA ALA A 152 -11.22 1.34 -4.79
C ALA A 152 -11.07 2.57 -5.71
N ARG A 153 -10.93 2.36 -7.02
CA ARG A 153 -10.95 3.45 -8.01
C ARG A 153 -12.26 4.24 -7.93
N LYS A 154 -13.40 3.56 -7.84
CA LYS A 154 -14.70 4.22 -7.73
C LYS A 154 -14.84 5.04 -6.44
N THR A 155 -14.30 4.55 -5.32
CA THR A 155 -14.20 5.33 -4.08
C THR A 155 -13.44 6.63 -4.30
N ILE A 156 -12.26 6.57 -4.91
CA ILE A 156 -11.42 7.75 -5.21
C ILE A 156 -12.18 8.74 -6.10
N GLU A 157 -12.76 8.26 -7.21
CA GLU A 157 -13.51 9.09 -8.16
C GLU A 157 -14.69 9.81 -7.49
N ARG A 158 -15.44 9.11 -6.64
CA ARG A 158 -16.56 9.71 -5.88
C ARG A 158 -16.09 10.76 -4.90
N ARG A 159 -14.99 10.50 -4.19
CA ARG A 159 -14.39 11.44 -3.24
C ARG A 159 -13.95 12.71 -3.93
N LEU A 160 -13.22 12.60 -5.04
CA LEU A 160 -12.75 13.75 -5.83
C LEU A 160 -13.86 14.51 -6.55
N ALA A 161 -14.96 13.85 -6.90
CA ALA A 161 -16.13 14.48 -7.54
C ALA A 161 -17.10 15.13 -6.54
N ALA A 162 -16.92 14.89 -5.24
CA ALA A 162 -17.77 15.48 -4.21
C ALA A 162 -17.57 17.00 -4.18
N LYS A 163 -18.69 17.74 -4.03
CA LYS A 163 -18.64 19.19 -3.89
C LYS A 163 -17.83 19.53 -2.63
N ASP A 164 -16.93 20.51 -2.76
CA ASP A 164 -16.09 21.01 -1.66
C ASP A 164 -15.25 19.88 -1.01
N TRP A 165 -14.67 18.99 -1.85
CA TRP A 165 -13.76 17.97 -1.35
C TRP A 165 -12.63 18.59 -0.53
N GLU A 166 -12.39 18.06 0.65
CA GLU A 166 -11.35 18.50 1.59
C GLU A 166 -9.95 18.14 1.07
N ASP A 167 -9.44 18.95 0.14
CA ASP A 167 -8.13 18.77 -0.53
C ASP A 167 -7.01 19.26 0.38
N THR A 168 -6.61 18.42 1.33
CA THR A 168 -5.45 18.67 2.19
C THR A 168 -4.19 18.02 1.61
N GLU A 169 -3.04 18.35 2.16
CA GLU A 169 -1.76 17.69 1.84
C GLU A 169 -1.84 16.17 2.08
N TRP A 170 -2.49 15.75 3.17
CA TRP A 170 -2.76 14.36 3.53
C TRP A 170 -3.58 13.64 2.46
N SER A 171 -4.75 14.16 2.15
CA SER A 171 -5.65 13.55 1.18
C SER A 171 -5.03 13.50 -0.21
N ARG A 172 -4.35 14.57 -0.62
CA ARG A 172 -3.70 14.66 -1.93
C ARG A 172 -2.51 13.70 -2.07
N ALA A 173 -1.67 13.58 -1.04
CA ALA A 173 -0.55 12.65 -1.03
C ALA A 173 -1.01 11.20 -1.08
N ASN A 174 -2.10 10.85 -0.38
CA ASN A 174 -2.72 9.53 -0.49
C ASN A 174 -3.24 9.24 -1.91
N MET A 175 -3.77 10.23 -2.64
CA MET A 175 -4.17 10.02 -4.04
C MET A 175 -2.98 9.64 -4.93
N ILE A 176 -1.78 10.19 -4.69
CA ILE A 176 -0.57 9.75 -5.41
C ILE A 176 -0.34 8.25 -5.19
N CYS A 177 -0.36 7.81 -3.92
CA CYS A 177 -0.14 6.42 -3.54
C CYS A 177 -1.20 5.49 -4.14
N PHE A 178 -2.47 5.86 -4.05
CA PHE A 178 -3.57 5.05 -4.57
C PHE A 178 -3.51 4.91 -6.09
N TYR A 179 -3.32 6.01 -6.81
CA TYR A 179 -3.18 5.96 -8.26
C TYR A 179 -1.93 5.21 -8.71
N ALA A 180 -0.82 5.32 -7.96
CA ALA A 180 0.38 4.52 -8.22
C ALA A 180 0.08 3.01 -8.13
N ARG A 181 -0.66 2.57 -7.09
CA ARG A 181 -1.09 1.16 -6.91
C ARG A 181 -2.09 0.72 -7.97
N LEU A 182 -2.92 1.62 -8.46
CA LEU A 182 -3.87 1.36 -9.56
C LEU A 182 -3.23 1.55 -10.95
N LYS A 183 -1.94 1.86 -11.04
CA LYS A 183 -1.17 2.10 -12.27
C LYS A 183 -1.76 3.18 -13.17
N ASP A 184 -2.34 4.19 -12.55
CA ASP A 184 -2.91 5.35 -13.21
C ASP A 184 -1.90 6.51 -13.16
N SER A 185 -0.94 6.48 -14.09
CA SER A 185 0.19 7.40 -14.09
C SER A 185 -0.20 8.86 -14.32
N GLU A 186 -1.27 9.12 -15.05
CA GLU A 186 -1.75 10.46 -15.33
C GLU A 186 -2.32 11.12 -14.06
N ASN A 187 -3.23 10.43 -13.37
CA ASN A 187 -3.84 10.92 -12.14
C ASN A 187 -2.86 10.96 -10.98
N ALA A 188 -1.91 9.99 -10.90
CA ALA A 188 -0.81 10.04 -9.93
C ALA A 188 0.04 11.31 -10.13
N TYR A 189 0.48 11.57 -11.37
CA TYR A 189 1.27 12.75 -11.69
C TYR A 189 0.51 14.06 -11.49
N ASN A 190 -0.77 14.12 -11.84
CA ASN A 190 -1.62 15.27 -11.54
C ASN A 190 -1.70 15.53 -10.04
N SER A 191 -1.81 14.49 -9.22
CA SER A 191 -1.81 14.62 -7.76
C SER A 191 -0.45 15.12 -7.23
N VAL A 192 0.68 14.67 -7.79
CA VAL A 192 2.02 15.22 -7.48
C VAL A 192 2.06 16.73 -7.79
N LYS A 193 1.58 17.15 -8.95
CA LYS A 193 1.55 18.58 -9.31
C LYS A 193 0.68 19.41 -8.36
N GLN A 194 -0.47 18.87 -7.94
CA GLN A 194 -1.35 19.57 -7.00
C GLN A 194 -0.70 19.67 -5.60
N LEU A 195 -0.08 18.58 -5.11
CA LEU A 195 0.62 18.59 -3.85
C LEU A 195 1.74 19.64 -3.83
N LEU A 196 2.60 19.64 -4.84
CA LEU A 196 3.72 20.57 -4.93
C LEU A 196 3.30 22.01 -5.25
N GLY A 197 2.29 22.20 -6.09
CA GLY A 197 1.89 23.53 -6.57
C GLY A 197 0.91 24.27 -5.67
N LYS A 198 0.10 23.56 -4.88
CA LYS A 198 -0.94 24.19 -4.04
C LYS A 198 -0.73 23.95 -2.55
N LEU A 199 -0.28 22.75 -2.18
CA LEU A 199 -0.27 22.27 -0.81
C LEU A 199 1.14 22.23 -0.21
N SER A 200 2.13 22.80 -0.92
CA SER A 200 3.51 22.97 -0.43
C SER A 200 3.90 24.45 -0.42
N ARG A 201 4.76 24.81 0.50
CA ARG A 201 5.35 26.15 0.60
C ARG A 201 6.73 26.17 -0.08
N GLU A 202 7.35 27.35 -0.24
CA GLU A 202 8.66 27.50 -0.89
C GLU A 202 9.77 26.65 -0.24
N ASN A 203 9.66 26.39 1.05
CA ASN A 203 10.57 25.52 1.80
C ASN A 203 10.24 24.01 1.64
N MET A 204 9.34 23.66 0.74
CA MET A 204 8.84 22.30 0.50
C MET A 204 8.03 21.68 1.63
N PHE A 205 7.67 22.43 2.68
CA PHE A 205 6.78 21.93 3.71
C PHE A 205 5.33 21.89 3.20
N THR A 206 4.68 20.77 3.40
CA THR A 206 3.28 20.59 3.04
C THR A 206 2.35 21.15 4.10
N VAL A 207 1.19 21.66 3.67
CA VAL A 207 0.22 22.31 4.57
C VAL A 207 -1.21 21.84 4.30
N SER A 208 -1.96 21.72 5.39
CA SER A 208 -3.42 21.67 5.35
C SER A 208 -3.94 23.10 5.21
N PRO A 209 -4.74 23.43 4.17
CA PRO A 209 -5.21 24.80 3.96
C PRO A 209 -6.16 25.27 5.06
N ALA A 210 -6.16 26.60 5.29
CA ALA A 210 -7.15 27.26 6.12
C ALA A 210 -8.58 26.93 5.65
N GLY A 211 -9.51 26.83 6.60
CA GLY A 211 -10.92 26.53 6.35
C GLY A 211 -11.27 25.03 6.30
N ILE A 212 -10.28 24.15 6.28
CA ILE A 212 -10.51 22.70 6.33
C ILE A 212 -10.31 22.20 7.76
N ALA A 213 -11.17 21.28 8.21
CA ALA A 213 -11.13 20.67 9.54
C ALA A 213 -11.11 21.70 10.70
N GLY A 214 -11.72 22.86 10.52
CA GLY A 214 -11.80 23.92 11.52
C GLY A 214 -10.50 24.73 11.68
N ALA A 215 -9.51 24.56 10.81
CA ALA A 215 -8.28 25.35 10.84
C ALA A 215 -8.54 26.81 10.45
N GLY A 216 -8.12 27.77 11.30
CA GLY A 216 -8.21 29.21 11.01
C GLY A 216 -7.13 29.72 10.06
N GLU A 217 -6.03 28.98 9.92
CA GLU A 217 -4.87 29.28 9.08
C GLU A 217 -4.26 28.00 8.51
N ASP A 218 -3.30 28.15 7.58
CA ASP A 218 -2.58 27.01 7.03
C ASP A 218 -1.74 26.31 8.12
N ILE A 219 -1.94 25.01 8.28
CA ILE A 219 -1.24 24.20 9.26
C ILE A 219 -0.19 23.33 8.57
N PHE A 220 1.08 23.42 9.03
CA PHE A 220 2.09 22.44 8.60
C PHE A 220 1.66 21.02 9.00
N ALA A 221 1.67 20.14 8.02
CA ALA A 221 1.40 18.72 8.24
C ALA A 221 2.43 17.87 7.49
N PHE A 222 3.16 17.06 8.26
CA PHE A 222 4.28 16.22 7.78
C PHE A 222 3.80 15.08 6.87
N ASP A 223 2.55 14.71 6.97
CA ASP A 223 1.91 13.61 6.22
C ASP A 223 2.07 13.78 4.71
N GLY A 224 1.86 14.98 4.20
CA GLY A 224 2.01 15.28 2.78
C GLY A 224 3.44 15.09 2.29
N ASN A 225 4.43 15.46 3.09
CA ASN A 225 5.84 15.25 2.77
C ASN A 225 6.18 13.75 2.69
N THR A 226 5.79 12.99 3.70
CA THR A 226 6.13 11.57 3.79
C THR A 226 5.36 10.73 2.77
N ALA A 227 4.04 10.88 2.70
CA ALA A 227 3.21 10.13 1.76
C ALA A 227 3.43 10.58 0.30
N GLY A 228 3.72 11.87 0.07
CA GLY A 228 4.08 12.37 -1.25
C GLY A 228 5.36 11.74 -1.79
N ALA A 229 6.42 11.68 -0.96
CA ALA A 229 7.66 11.01 -1.30
C ALA A 229 7.46 9.50 -1.53
N ALA A 230 6.70 8.83 -0.65
CA ALA A 230 6.36 7.42 -0.78
C ALA A 230 5.55 7.15 -2.05
N GLY A 231 4.59 8.00 -2.40
CA GLY A 231 3.80 7.89 -3.62
C GLY A 231 4.65 7.99 -4.89
N ILE A 232 5.61 8.93 -4.93
CA ILE A 232 6.58 9.03 -6.04
C ILE A 232 7.44 7.76 -6.12
N ALA A 233 7.90 7.23 -4.99
CA ALA A 233 8.64 5.97 -4.97
C ALA A 233 7.80 4.80 -5.51
N GLU A 234 6.52 4.70 -5.13
CA GLU A 234 5.57 3.70 -5.66
C GLU A 234 5.29 3.86 -7.17
N MET A 235 5.40 5.07 -7.72
CA MET A 235 5.32 5.27 -9.18
C MET A 235 6.53 4.67 -9.90
N LEU A 236 7.69 4.60 -9.25
CA LEU A 236 8.97 4.17 -9.83
C LEU A 236 9.31 2.71 -9.52
N LEU A 237 8.93 2.21 -8.34
CA LEU A 237 9.24 0.87 -7.87
C LEU A 237 8.12 0.33 -7.00
N GLN A 238 7.58 -0.83 -7.34
CA GLN A 238 6.68 -1.58 -6.49
C GLN A 238 7.24 -2.97 -6.17
N SER A 239 6.99 -3.45 -4.96
CA SER A 239 7.42 -4.78 -4.51
C SER A 239 6.37 -5.48 -3.65
N HIS A 240 5.12 -5.07 -3.75
CA HIS A 240 3.98 -5.77 -3.19
C HIS A 240 3.55 -6.91 -4.12
N ASP A 241 2.59 -7.74 -3.69
CA ASP A 241 2.02 -8.83 -4.48
C ASP A 241 3.05 -9.91 -4.91
N ASN A 242 4.12 -10.08 -4.11
CA ASN A 242 5.24 -11.00 -4.35
C ASN A 242 5.95 -10.78 -5.71
N CYS A 243 5.93 -9.56 -6.20
CA CYS A 243 6.54 -9.20 -7.47
C CYS A 243 7.24 -7.84 -7.36
N ILE A 244 8.49 -7.75 -7.82
CA ILE A 244 9.18 -6.47 -8.03
C ILE A 244 8.81 -5.97 -9.41
N GLU A 245 8.39 -4.72 -9.50
CA GLU A 245 8.03 -4.08 -10.77
C GLU A 245 8.74 -2.74 -10.89
N LEU A 246 9.48 -2.57 -11.97
CA LEU A 246 10.20 -1.34 -12.27
C LEU A 246 9.33 -0.43 -13.14
N LEU A 247 9.26 0.84 -12.77
CA LEU A 247 8.48 1.89 -13.45
C LEU A 247 7.00 1.54 -13.65
N PRO A 248 6.30 0.98 -12.62
CA PRO A 248 4.93 0.47 -12.77
C PRO A 248 3.91 1.56 -13.11
N CYS A 249 4.21 2.83 -12.77
CA CYS A 249 3.29 3.95 -12.92
C CYS A 249 4.02 5.22 -13.42
N LEU A 250 4.89 5.05 -14.44
CA LEU A 250 5.71 6.14 -14.97
C LEU A 250 4.83 7.09 -15.82
N PRO A 251 4.74 8.38 -15.49
CA PRO A 251 4.00 9.34 -16.30
C PRO A 251 4.76 9.68 -17.59
N LYS A 252 4.02 10.07 -18.63
CA LYS A 252 4.58 10.42 -19.94
C LYS A 252 5.55 11.61 -19.90
N GLU A 253 5.45 12.45 -18.87
CA GLU A 253 6.34 13.59 -18.63
C GLU A 253 7.72 13.18 -18.15
N TRP A 254 7.85 12.04 -17.48
CA TRP A 254 9.12 11.53 -16.96
C TRP A 254 9.78 10.56 -17.95
N LYS A 255 9.91 11.00 -19.21
CA LYS A 255 10.48 10.16 -20.31
C LYS A 255 11.88 9.67 -20.03
N ASN A 256 12.68 10.45 -19.31
CA ASN A 256 14.06 10.12 -18.97
C ASN A 256 14.28 10.38 -17.49
N GLY A 257 15.06 9.54 -16.85
CA GLY A 257 15.37 9.72 -15.45
C GLY A 257 16.18 8.57 -14.86
N ASN A 258 16.44 8.68 -13.58
CA ASN A 258 17.08 7.64 -12.80
C ASN A 258 16.64 7.73 -11.33
N PHE A 259 16.80 6.64 -10.63
CA PHE A 259 16.80 6.61 -9.16
C PHE A 259 17.93 5.69 -8.67
N LYS A 260 18.33 5.89 -7.40
CA LYS A 260 19.34 5.07 -6.73
C LYS A 260 18.90 4.74 -5.31
N GLY A 261 19.21 3.52 -4.88
CA GLY A 261 19.03 3.09 -3.51
C GLY A 261 17.58 2.86 -3.08
N LEU A 262 16.62 2.74 -4.01
CA LEU A 262 15.27 2.33 -3.61
C LEU A 262 15.26 0.87 -3.17
N CYS A 263 14.60 0.62 -2.03
CA CYS A 263 14.58 -0.71 -1.43
C CYS A 263 13.26 -1.43 -1.75
N ALA A 264 13.38 -2.66 -2.23
CA ALA A 264 12.26 -3.58 -2.40
C ALA A 264 12.17 -4.56 -1.22
N ARG A 265 10.97 -5.14 -1.02
CA ARG A 265 10.78 -6.22 -0.05
C ARG A 265 11.69 -7.39 -0.37
N GLY A 266 12.21 -8.04 0.67
CA GLY A 266 13.08 -9.19 0.53
C GLY A 266 14.58 -8.89 0.58
N GLY A 267 14.99 -7.67 0.90
CA GLY A 267 16.40 -7.31 1.03
C GLY A 267 17.06 -7.01 -0.32
N ILE A 268 16.39 -6.25 -1.17
CA ILE A 268 16.94 -5.83 -2.47
C ILE A 268 17.01 -4.31 -2.53
N GLU A 269 18.20 -3.78 -2.81
CA GLU A 269 18.43 -2.38 -3.16
C GLU A 269 18.52 -2.25 -4.68
N ILE A 270 17.89 -1.22 -5.25
CA ILE A 270 17.75 -1.07 -6.70
C ILE A 270 18.18 0.32 -7.14
N ASP A 271 19.07 0.34 -8.13
CA ASP A 271 19.40 1.50 -8.95
C ASP A 271 18.81 1.29 -10.35
N ALA A 272 18.15 2.27 -10.92
CA ALA A 272 17.65 2.18 -12.28
C ALA A 272 17.75 3.50 -13.03
N SER A 273 17.94 3.41 -14.35
CA SER A 273 17.85 4.55 -15.26
C SER A 273 17.03 4.18 -16.49
N TRP A 274 16.31 5.16 -17.02
CA TRP A 274 15.44 4.97 -18.18
C TRP A 274 15.58 6.13 -19.17
N LYS A 275 15.32 5.83 -20.43
CA LYS A 275 15.26 6.79 -21.53
C LYS A 275 14.07 6.45 -22.43
N ASN A 276 13.33 7.47 -22.86
CA ASN A 276 12.10 7.30 -23.64
C ASN A 276 11.12 6.31 -22.97
N SER A 277 10.97 6.42 -21.65
CA SER A 277 10.11 5.57 -20.81
C SER A 277 10.50 4.08 -20.79
N GLN A 278 11.70 3.73 -21.24
CA GLN A 278 12.22 2.37 -21.23
C GLN A 278 13.46 2.27 -20.34
N ILE A 279 13.54 1.26 -19.49
CA ILE A 279 14.73 0.98 -18.69
C ILE A 279 15.92 0.81 -19.65
N VAL A 280 16.99 1.54 -19.40
CA VAL A 280 18.27 1.37 -20.13
C VAL A 280 19.31 0.65 -19.29
N ASN A 281 19.23 0.80 -17.96
CA ASN A 281 20.07 0.06 -17.02
C ASN A 281 19.34 -0.08 -15.70
N ALA A 282 19.38 -1.26 -15.10
CA ALA A 282 18.99 -1.47 -13.71
C ALA A 282 19.99 -2.41 -13.03
N VAL A 283 20.30 -2.12 -11.77
CA VAL A 283 21.14 -2.94 -10.91
C VAL A 283 20.35 -3.27 -9.64
N LEU A 284 20.16 -4.55 -9.40
CA LEU A 284 19.51 -5.06 -8.20
C LEU A 284 20.59 -5.73 -7.32
N LYS A 285 20.74 -5.25 -6.09
CA LYS A 285 21.74 -5.75 -5.12
C LYS A 285 21.02 -6.50 -4.00
N ALA A 286 21.33 -7.77 -3.81
CA ALA A 286 20.77 -8.58 -2.73
C ALA A 286 21.51 -8.35 -1.42
N THR A 287 20.82 -7.89 -0.38
CA THR A 287 21.39 -7.74 0.98
C THR A 287 21.17 -8.97 1.85
N ALA A 288 20.32 -9.89 1.39
CA ALA A 288 20.05 -11.22 1.97
C ALA A 288 19.79 -12.22 0.84
N PRO A 289 19.89 -13.55 1.09
CA PRO A 289 19.45 -14.55 0.12
C PRO A 289 17.96 -14.38 -0.17
N ILE A 290 17.59 -14.39 -1.45
CA ILE A 290 16.20 -14.16 -1.86
C ILE A 290 15.84 -14.84 -3.18
N GLU A 291 14.60 -15.28 -3.26
CA GLU A 291 13.91 -15.67 -4.48
C GLU A 291 12.71 -14.73 -4.70
N PHE A 292 12.60 -14.18 -5.88
CA PHE A 292 11.53 -13.22 -6.20
C PHE A 292 11.12 -13.32 -7.67
N THR A 293 9.96 -12.77 -7.97
CA THR A 293 9.56 -12.53 -9.36
C THR A 293 9.78 -11.05 -9.71
N LEU A 294 10.25 -10.82 -10.93
CA LEU A 294 10.42 -9.49 -11.50
C LEU A 294 9.47 -9.33 -12.68
N ARG A 295 8.76 -8.21 -12.73
CA ARG A 295 8.00 -7.79 -13.91
C ARG A 295 8.77 -6.68 -14.63
N LEU A 296 9.12 -6.94 -15.87
CA LEU A 296 9.80 -5.99 -16.73
C LEU A 296 9.26 -6.10 -18.16
N SER A 297 8.75 -5.00 -18.69
CA SER A 297 8.29 -4.94 -20.07
C SER A 297 9.44 -5.23 -21.03
N ASN A 298 9.16 -5.97 -22.12
CA ASN A 298 10.14 -6.29 -23.16
C ASN A 298 11.40 -6.99 -22.64
N ALA A 299 11.31 -7.84 -21.65
CA ALA A 299 12.41 -8.51 -20.97
C ALA A 299 13.43 -9.19 -21.92
N LYS A 300 12.98 -9.64 -23.11
CA LYS A 300 13.82 -10.26 -24.15
C LYS A 300 14.80 -9.30 -24.82
N LEU A 301 14.61 -7.99 -24.69
CA LEU A 301 15.49 -6.99 -25.29
C LEU A 301 16.73 -6.70 -24.44
N TYR A 302 16.77 -7.18 -23.20
CA TYR A 302 17.85 -6.88 -22.28
C TYR A 302 18.91 -7.95 -22.24
N CYS A 303 20.15 -7.52 -22.03
CA CYS A 303 21.24 -8.37 -21.60
C CYS A 303 21.17 -8.49 -20.06
N TRP A 304 21.18 -9.72 -19.57
CA TRP A 304 21.07 -10.06 -18.16
C TRP A 304 22.39 -10.58 -17.65
N LYS A 305 22.89 -10.01 -16.56
CA LYS A 305 24.15 -10.43 -15.94
C LYS A 305 23.96 -10.61 -14.45
N LEU A 306 24.28 -11.80 -13.94
CA LEU A 306 24.41 -12.06 -12.50
C LEU A 306 25.90 -12.12 -12.16
N ASN A 307 26.38 -11.22 -11.28
CA ASN A 307 27.78 -11.13 -10.90
C ASN A 307 28.71 -11.06 -12.13
N LYS A 308 28.38 -10.22 -13.11
CA LYS A 308 29.07 -10.04 -14.40
C LYS A 308 28.96 -11.22 -15.39
N LYS A 309 28.39 -12.37 -15.01
CA LYS A 309 28.16 -13.52 -15.91
C LYS A 309 26.83 -13.35 -16.62
N THR A 310 26.84 -13.36 -17.94
CA THR A 310 25.64 -13.30 -18.77
C THR A 310 24.82 -14.59 -18.64
N PHE A 311 23.51 -14.46 -18.56
CA PHE A 311 22.56 -15.56 -18.61
C PHE A 311 21.27 -15.16 -19.32
N ILE A 312 20.46 -16.15 -19.68
CA ILE A 312 19.14 -15.96 -20.27
C ILE A 312 18.11 -16.27 -19.18
N PRO A 313 17.30 -15.28 -18.76
CA PRO A 313 16.31 -15.50 -17.75
C PRO A 313 15.16 -16.37 -18.26
N LYS A 314 14.57 -17.19 -17.38
CA LYS A 314 13.32 -17.90 -17.68
C LYS A 314 12.16 -16.92 -17.54
N ILE A 315 11.49 -16.64 -18.64
CA ILE A 315 10.29 -15.79 -18.68
C ILE A 315 9.09 -16.74 -18.72
N LYS A 316 8.19 -16.58 -17.74
CA LYS A 316 6.91 -17.31 -17.69
C LYS A 316 5.91 -16.76 -18.72
N ASP A 317 4.85 -17.52 -18.99
CA ASP A 317 3.79 -17.14 -19.96
C ASP A 317 3.09 -15.83 -19.55
N ASP A 318 3.02 -15.51 -18.25
CA ASP A 318 2.49 -14.28 -17.71
C ASP A 318 3.48 -13.08 -17.74
N GLY A 319 4.66 -13.28 -18.35
CA GLY A 319 5.72 -12.26 -18.47
C GLY A 319 6.55 -12.07 -17.19
N LEU A 320 6.35 -12.86 -16.16
CA LEU A 320 7.14 -12.81 -14.93
C LEU A 320 8.46 -13.55 -15.09
N ILE A 321 9.50 -13.00 -14.47
CA ILE A 321 10.86 -13.53 -14.48
C ILE A 321 11.21 -13.98 -13.08
N TYR A 322 11.52 -15.27 -12.93
CA TYR A 322 11.96 -15.81 -11.65
C TYR A 322 13.45 -15.62 -11.47
N ILE A 323 13.85 -15.03 -10.35
CA ILE A 323 15.24 -14.71 -10.00
C ILE A 323 15.53 -15.28 -8.61
N SER A 324 16.71 -15.92 -8.49
CA SER A 324 17.30 -16.34 -7.22
C SER A 324 18.66 -15.66 -7.05
N MET A 325 18.90 -15.06 -5.89
CA MET A 325 20.13 -14.34 -5.57
C MET A 325 20.60 -14.68 -4.15
N ASN A 326 21.91 -14.81 -3.98
CA ASN A 326 22.54 -14.89 -2.68
C ASN A 326 22.87 -13.51 -2.13
N LYS A 327 23.11 -13.40 -0.82
CA LYS A 327 23.61 -12.16 -0.23
C LYS A 327 24.88 -11.68 -0.94
N GLY A 328 24.89 -10.43 -1.35
CA GLY A 328 26.01 -9.79 -2.06
C GLY A 328 25.94 -9.92 -3.58
N ASP A 329 25.00 -10.70 -4.13
CA ASP A 329 24.83 -10.81 -5.57
C ASP A 329 24.33 -9.49 -6.18
N ASN A 330 24.77 -9.23 -7.42
CA ASN A 330 24.33 -8.10 -8.22
C ASN A 330 23.74 -8.60 -9.55
N LEU A 331 22.46 -8.33 -9.75
CA LEU A 331 21.79 -8.55 -11.02
C LEU A 331 21.81 -7.25 -11.83
N THR A 332 22.41 -7.27 -13.00
CA THR A 332 22.43 -6.12 -13.95
C THR A 332 21.54 -6.44 -15.15
N ILE A 333 20.68 -5.51 -15.49
CA ILE A 333 19.75 -5.56 -16.62
C ILE A 333 20.05 -4.33 -17.48
N ILE A 334 20.50 -4.53 -18.71
CA ILE A 334 20.97 -3.44 -19.57
C ILE A 334 20.51 -3.65 -21.01
N ILE A 335 20.12 -2.58 -21.70
CA ILE A 335 19.95 -2.59 -23.16
C ILE A 335 21.35 -2.70 -23.79
N PRO A 336 21.54 -3.64 -24.74
CA PRO A 336 22.82 -3.80 -25.46
C PRO A 336 23.26 -2.55 -26.20
#